data_996d76a18076f908bd7f6af7cc1e64e7
#
_entry.id   996d76a18076f908bd7f6af7cc1e64e7
#
_cell.length_a   1.000
_cell.length_b   1.000
_cell.length_c   1.000
_cell.angle_alpha   90.00
_cell.angle_beta   90.00
_cell.angle_gamma   90.00
#
_symmetry.space_group_name_H-M   'P 1'
#
loop_
_entity.id
_entity.type
_entity.pdbx_description
1 polymer ?
#
loop_
_entity_poly.entity_id
_entity_poly.type
_entity_poly.pdbx_seq_one_letter_code
_entity_poly.pdbx_strand_id
1 'polypeptide(L)'
;MTDAVFDLSSARRILVVKLDEVGDFVLATPFLRGLRASVPQARILLAVRPAVADLAATCPYVDAVVAPHPKPDGGIDLRAVTPGAAASFAEAFRAGFDLTLVPRYDFDRHGATALAANSRARAVLGFSETVTPWKASGNAGFDRAYTHPLRPPPGRHEVEQTLALLRFAGGVPDDAGVEVHLTAEDRAEAARLLSGAAGERVIAVAPGAAASRREYPPDRLAAVVAMVAGALGARVAVLGTEPERGAAALIAAALPGRVTDLTGRTGLRPAAAVIERTAGLIAMDSGPAHLGAAVGVPVAVFSCHPEGGNPNHYHAPERFRPWSPRALVLRPAGASPPCPAESCTAAEAHCIASIPPDRAASQILELFSR
;
A
#
# COMPACT_ATOMS: atom_id res chain seq x y z
N MET A 1 12.21 4.22 -24.46
CA MET A 1 11.10 3.26 -24.30
C MET A 1 11.74 1.90 -24.39
N THR A 2 11.61 1.03 -23.40
CA THR A 2 12.06 -0.38 -23.49
C THR A 2 11.07 -1.12 -24.38
N ASP A 3 11.55 -1.77 -25.44
CA ASP A 3 10.70 -2.59 -26.29
C ASP A 3 10.08 -3.74 -25.49
N ALA A 4 8.87 -4.15 -25.88
CA ALA A 4 8.19 -5.29 -25.27
C ALA A 4 9.01 -6.57 -25.51
N VAL A 5 9.23 -7.34 -24.43
CA VAL A 5 10.03 -8.59 -24.49
C VAL A 5 9.16 -9.84 -24.57
N PHE A 6 7.84 -9.67 -24.50
CA PHE A 6 6.88 -10.77 -24.53
C PHE A 6 5.67 -10.40 -25.39
N ASP A 7 5.14 -11.36 -26.13
CA ASP A 7 3.86 -11.20 -26.83
C ASP A 7 2.71 -11.50 -25.84
N LEU A 8 2.26 -10.46 -25.16
CA LEU A 8 1.22 -10.56 -24.13
C LEU A 8 -0.12 -11.06 -24.72
N SER A 9 -0.40 -10.79 -26.00
CA SER A 9 -1.64 -11.23 -26.66
C SER A 9 -1.76 -12.76 -26.76
N SER A 10 -0.63 -13.47 -26.74
CA SER A 10 -0.54 -14.92 -26.78
C SER A 10 -0.76 -15.59 -25.41
N ALA A 11 -0.70 -14.85 -24.31
CA ALA A 11 -0.84 -15.38 -22.96
C ALA A 11 -2.29 -15.80 -22.65
N ARG A 12 -2.45 -16.96 -22.05
CA ARG A 12 -3.76 -17.51 -21.60
C ARG A 12 -3.79 -17.74 -20.09
N ARG A 13 -2.64 -18.07 -19.48
CA ARG A 13 -2.50 -18.29 -18.04
C ARG A 13 -1.37 -17.42 -17.50
N ILE A 14 -1.73 -16.43 -16.70
CA ILE A 14 -0.80 -15.47 -16.12
C ILE A 14 -0.83 -15.59 -14.60
N LEU A 15 0.35 -15.64 -13.99
CA LEU A 15 0.52 -15.51 -12.56
C LEU A 15 1.09 -14.12 -12.23
N VAL A 16 0.43 -13.42 -11.34
CA VAL A 16 0.98 -12.21 -10.71
C VAL A 16 1.34 -12.54 -9.27
N VAL A 17 2.58 -12.29 -8.87
CA VAL A 17 3.08 -12.52 -7.52
C VAL A 17 3.35 -11.19 -6.84
N LYS A 18 2.43 -10.75 -5.95
CA LYS A 18 2.49 -9.46 -5.23
C LYS A 18 2.47 -9.70 -3.73
N LEU A 19 3.57 -10.28 -3.20
CA LEU A 19 3.73 -10.60 -1.78
C LEU A 19 4.28 -9.40 -1.00
N ASP A 20 3.56 -8.27 -1.03
CA ASP A 20 4.00 -6.99 -0.47
C ASP A 20 3.02 -6.46 0.58
N GLU A 21 3.30 -5.28 1.11
CA GLU A 21 2.46 -4.62 2.11
C GLU A 21 1.17 -4.03 1.48
N VAL A 22 0.25 -3.60 2.35
CA VAL A 22 -1.06 -3.03 1.93
C VAL A 22 -0.89 -1.86 0.95
N GLY A 23 0.01 -0.92 1.26
CA GLY A 23 0.28 0.23 0.38
C GLY A 23 0.81 -0.20 -0.98
N ASP A 24 1.75 -1.13 -1.02
CA ASP A 24 2.33 -1.66 -2.26
C ASP A 24 1.29 -2.37 -3.14
N PHE A 25 0.30 -3.03 -2.53
CA PHE A 25 -0.81 -3.64 -3.26
C PHE A 25 -1.69 -2.56 -3.90
N VAL A 26 -2.08 -1.54 -3.13
CA VAL A 26 -2.89 -0.43 -3.64
C VAL A 26 -2.16 0.28 -4.80
N LEU A 27 -0.87 0.54 -4.66
CA LEU A 27 -0.04 1.16 -5.70
C LEU A 27 0.12 0.28 -6.96
N ALA A 28 -0.18 -1.03 -6.89
CA ALA A 28 -0.15 -1.93 -8.03
C ALA A 28 -1.52 -2.10 -8.71
N THR A 29 -2.60 -1.49 -8.21
CA THR A 29 -3.94 -1.65 -8.83
C THR A 29 -4.02 -1.12 -10.27
N PRO A 30 -3.34 0.00 -10.66
CA PRO A 30 -3.27 0.42 -12.05
C PRO A 30 -2.59 -0.61 -12.96
N PHE A 31 -1.56 -1.30 -12.45
CA PHE A 31 -0.90 -2.40 -13.17
C PHE A 31 -1.87 -3.56 -13.39
N LEU A 32 -2.63 -3.99 -12.38
CA LEU A 32 -3.59 -5.09 -12.49
C LEU A 32 -4.72 -4.74 -13.48
N ARG A 33 -5.24 -3.51 -13.43
CA ARG A 33 -6.24 -3.00 -14.37
C ARG A 33 -5.72 -3.00 -15.81
N GLY A 34 -4.55 -2.42 -16.05
CA GLY A 34 -3.93 -2.37 -17.37
C GLY A 34 -3.56 -3.77 -17.89
N LEU A 35 -3.15 -4.70 -17.02
CA LEU A 35 -2.91 -6.10 -17.39
C LEU A 35 -4.22 -6.75 -17.87
N ARG A 36 -5.31 -6.64 -17.10
CA ARG A 36 -6.62 -7.19 -17.50
C ARG A 36 -7.11 -6.59 -18.81
N ALA A 37 -6.99 -5.27 -18.98
CA ALA A 37 -7.37 -4.59 -20.22
C ALA A 37 -6.56 -5.10 -21.44
N SER A 38 -5.26 -5.39 -21.24
CA SER A 38 -4.37 -5.90 -22.30
C SER A 38 -4.64 -7.35 -22.66
N VAL A 39 -5.20 -8.16 -21.74
CA VAL A 39 -5.46 -9.60 -21.93
C VAL A 39 -6.83 -10.01 -21.40
N PRO A 40 -7.93 -9.52 -21.96
CA PRO A 40 -9.28 -9.70 -21.42
C PRO A 40 -9.71 -11.17 -21.32
N GLN A 41 -9.15 -12.07 -22.13
CA GLN A 41 -9.48 -13.49 -22.18
C GLN A 41 -8.49 -14.38 -21.39
N ALA A 42 -7.39 -13.82 -20.88
CA ALA A 42 -6.43 -14.60 -20.10
C ALA A 42 -6.95 -14.88 -18.69
N ARG A 43 -6.61 -16.04 -18.16
CA ARG A 43 -6.81 -16.37 -16.74
C ARG A 43 -5.67 -15.78 -15.94
N ILE A 44 -5.96 -14.75 -15.14
CA ILE A 44 -5.00 -14.06 -14.28
C ILE A 44 -5.18 -14.55 -12.85
N LEU A 45 -4.15 -15.20 -12.32
CA LEU A 45 -4.08 -15.68 -10.95
C LEU A 45 -3.17 -14.75 -10.14
N LEU A 46 -3.60 -14.40 -8.95
CA LEU A 46 -2.87 -13.47 -8.07
C LEU A 46 -2.49 -14.14 -6.76
N ALA A 47 -1.21 -14.10 -6.42
CA ALA A 47 -0.71 -14.48 -5.11
C ALA A 47 -0.39 -13.20 -4.30
N VAL A 48 -0.99 -13.08 -3.09
CA VAL A 48 -0.81 -11.93 -2.18
C VAL A 48 -0.47 -12.42 -0.78
N ARG A 49 0.10 -11.53 0.05
CA ARG A 49 0.27 -11.83 1.48
C ARG A 49 -1.10 -11.98 2.18
N PRO A 50 -1.18 -12.80 3.24
CA PRO A 50 -2.40 -12.92 4.05
C PRO A 50 -2.95 -11.59 4.54
N ALA A 51 -2.06 -10.65 4.92
CA ALA A 51 -2.45 -9.31 5.37
C ALA A 51 -3.16 -8.45 4.30
N VAL A 52 -3.02 -8.79 3.02
CA VAL A 52 -3.61 -8.07 1.88
C VAL A 52 -4.82 -8.82 1.29
N ALA A 53 -5.04 -10.06 1.74
CA ALA A 53 -6.03 -10.97 1.16
C ALA A 53 -7.44 -10.37 1.11
N ASP A 54 -7.84 -9.64 2.15
CA ASP A 54 -9.15 -8.98 2.23
C ASP A 54 -9.37 -7.97 1.08
N LEU A 55 -8.38 -7.14 0.78
CA LEU A 55 -8.45 -6.18 -0.34
C LEU A 55 -8.42 -6.89 -1.70
N ALA A 56 -7.58 -7.91 -1.84
CA ALA A 56 -7.41 -8.63 -3.09
C ALA A 56 -8.65 -9.48 -3.46
N ALA A 57 -9.42 -9.91 -2.47
CA ALA A 57 -10.61 -10.75 -2.65
C ALA A 57 -11.69 -10.12 -3.56
N THR A 58 -11.75 -8.80 -3.60
CA THR A 58 -12.72 -8.03 -4.39
C THR A 58 -12.14 -7.41 -5.66
N CYS A 59 -10.86 -7.69 -5.98
CA CYS A 59 -10.21 -7.16 -7.17
C CYS A 59 -10.82 -7.74 -8.45
N PRO A 60 -11.46 -6.93 -9.33
CA PRO A 60 -12.15 -7.44 -10.52
C PRO A 60 -11.19 -7.78 -11.66
N TYR A 61 -9.90 -7.49 -11.52
CA TYR A 61 -8.90 -7.66 -12.58
C TYR A 61 -8.25 -9.03 -12.59
N VAL A 62 -8.59 -9.88 -11.61
CA VAL A 62 -8.01 -11.22 -11.45
C VAL A 62 -9.10 -12.27 -11.28
N ASP A 63 -8.85 -13.50 -11.72
CA ASP A 63 -9.84 -14.58 -11.71
C ASP A 63 -9.77 -15.44 -10.45
N ALA A 64 -8.61 -15.45 -9.78
CA ALA A 64 -8.43 -16.19 -8.54
C ALA A 64 -7.30 -15.59 -7.70
N VAL A 65 -7.49 -15.61 -6.37
CA VAL A 65 -6.52 -15.10 -5.40
C VAL A 65 -6.18 -16.17 -4.38
N VAL A 66 -4.87 -16.33 -4.10
CA VAL A 66 -4.36 -17.16 -3.01
C VAL A 66 -3.43 -16.37 -2.11
N ALA A 67 -3.33 -16.82 -0.85
CA ALA A 67 -2.34 -16.32 0.10
C ALA A 67 -1.37 -17.45 0.47
N PRO A 68 -0.07 -17.33 0.15
CA PRO A 68 0.95 -18.26 0.60
C PRO A 68 1.15 -18.18 2.11
N HIS A 69 1.15 -19.33 2.76
CA HIS A 69 1.47 -19.48 4.17
C HIS A 69 2.67 -20.42 4.33
N PRO A 70 3.69 -20.04 5.12
CA PRO A 70 4.79 -20.95 5.42
C PRO A 70 4.28 -22.17 6.21
N LYS A 71 4.80 -23.35 5.85
CA LYS A 71 4.58 -24.59 6.59
C LYS A 71 5.73 -24.84 7.56
N PRO A 72 5.50 -25.61 8.65
CA PRO A 72 6.56 -25.99 9.59
C PRO A 72 7.73 -26.77 8.94
N ASP A 73 7.46 -27.49 7.85
CA ASP A 73 8.45 -28.27 7.09
C ASP A 73 9.25 -27.43 6.07
N GLY A 74 9.09 -26.10 6.07
CA GLY A 74 9.72 -25.18 5.13
C GLY A 74 8.99 -25.08 3.78
N GLY A 75 7.90 -25.81 3.58
CA GLY A 75 7.05 -25.72 2.39
C GLY A 75 6.13 -24.48 2.42
N ILE A 76 5.39 -24.30 1.34
CA ILE A 76 4.39 -23.24 1.20
C ILE A 76 3.01 -23.87 1.02
N ASP A 77 2.04 -23.42 1.83
CA ASP A 77 0.63 -23.73 1.67
C ASP A 77 -0.07 -22.56 0.96
N LEU A 78 -0.65 -22.81 -0.21
CA LEU A 78 -1.39 -21.80 -0.97
C LEU A 78 -2.87 -21.83 -0.55
N ARG A 79 -3.24 -21.01 0.41
CA ARG A 79 -4.64 -20.93 0.89
C ARG A 79 -5.48 -20.10 -0.08
N ALA A 80 -6.66 -20.63 -0.38
CA ALA A 80 -7.64 -19.91 -1.20
C ALA A 80 -8.14 -18.67 -0.46
N VAL A 81 -8.13 -17.53 -1.17
CA VAL A 81 -8.76 -16.26 -0.74
C VAL A 81 -10.11 -16.11 -1.43
N THR A 82 -10.17 -16.39 -2.72
CA THR A 82 -11.43 -16.42 -3.48
C THR A 82 -11.93 -17.86 -3.66
N PRO A 83 -13.26 -18.08 -3.81
CA PRO A 83 -13.81 -19.40 -4.04
C PRO A 83 -13.15 -20.13 -5.23
N GLY A 84 -12.81 -21.39 -5.04
CA GLY A 84 -12.18 -22.21 -6.09
C GLY A 84 -10.71 -21.89 -6.41
N ALA A 85 -10.11 -20.87 -5.78
CA ALA A 85 -8.75 -20.44 -6.08
C ALA A 85 -7.72 -21.57 -5.91
N ALA A 86 -7.79 -22.37 -4.84
CA ALA A 86 -6.83 -23.45 -4.59
C ALA A 86 -6.81 -24.46 -5.74
N ALA A 87 -7.98 -24.88 -6.24
CA ALA A 87 -8.09 -25.78 -7.40
C ALA A 87 -7.53 -25.14 -8.66
N SER A 88 -7.85 -23.87 -8.91
CA SER A 88 -7.36 -23.08 -10.04
C SER A 88 -5.84 -22.98 -10.06
N PHE A 89 -5.24 -22.70 -8.91
CA PHE A 89 -3.79 -22.63 -8.77
C PHE A 89 -3.14 -24.01 -8.94
N ALA A 90 -3.69 -25.05 -8.31
CA ALA A 90 -3.16 -26.41 -8.46
C ALA A 90 -3.19 -26.91 -9.91
N GLU A 91 -4.23 -26.59 -10.66
CA GLU A 91 -4.33 -26.85 -12.10
C GLU A 91 -3.27 -26.08 -12.89
N ALA A 92 -3.19 -24.75 -12.67
CA ALA A 92 -2.27 -23.88 -13.38
C ALA A 92 -0.79 -24.25 -13.10
N PHE A 93 -0.44 -24.58 -11.85
CA PHE A 93 0.92 -25.03 -11.53
C PHE A 93 1.27 -26.37 -12.17
N ARG A 94 0.32 -27.28 -12.37
CA ARG A 94 0.55 -28.52 -13.10
C ARG A 94 0.74 -28.29 -14.60
N ALA A 95 -0.10 -27.43 -15.18
CA ALA A 95 -0.08 -27.13 -16.61
C ALA A 95 1.03 -26.14 -17.03
N GLY A 96 1.59 -25.38 -16.08
CA GLY A 96 2.50 -24.24 -16.32
C GLY A 96 1.75 -22.96 -16.69
N PHE A 97 2.42 -21.83 -16.46
CA PHE A 97 1.94 -20.50 -16.86
C PHE A 97 2.59 -20.08 -18.19
N ASP A 98 1.91 -19.25 -18.96
CA ASP A 98 2.51 -18.60 -20.12
C ASP A 98 3.43 -17.46 -19.66
N LEU A 99 3.01 -16.74 -18.62
CA LEU A 99 3.72 -15.59 -18.06
C LEU A 99 3.58 -15.55 -16.55
N THR A 100 4.68 -15.26 -15.86
CA THR A 100 4.68 -14.87 -14.44
C THR A 100 5.26 -13.47 -14.30
N LEU A 101 4.56 -12.61 -13.58
CA LEU A 101 4.91 -11.21 -13.33
C LEU A 101 5.16 -10.99 -11.84
N VAL A 102 6.30 -10.37 -11.50
CA VAL A 102 6.67 -9.99 -10.13
C VAL A 102 6.79 -8.47 -10.07
N PRO A 103 5.67 -7.72 -9.84
CA PRO A 103 5.68 -6.26 -9.79
C PRO A 103 6.21 -5.74 -8.44
N ARG A 104 7.43 -6.17 -8.07
CA ARG A 104 8.18 -5.74 -6.89
C ARG A 104 9.49 -5.11 -7.32
N TYR A 105 9.53 -3.76 -7.33
CA TYR A 105 10.75 -3.02 -7.70
C TYR A 105 11.84 -3.19 -6.65
N ASP A 106 11.47 -3.07 -5.37
CA ASP A 106 12.40 -3.09 -4.26
C ASP A 106 12.71 -4.50 -3.74
N PHE A 107 13.39 -4.56 -2.60
CA PHE A 107 13.82 -5.79 -1.93
C PHE A 107 12.67 -6.79 -1.72
N ASP A 108 12.83 -8.02 -2.21
CA ASP A 108 11.89 -9.12 -1.99
C ASP A 108 12.14 -9.76 -0.63
N ARG A 109 11.28 -9.48 0.32
CA ARG A 109 11.32 -10.00 1.70
C ARG A 109 10.47 -11.25 1.91
N HIS A 110 9.56 -11.52 0.99
CA HIS A 110 8.46 -12.48 1.22
C HIS A 110 8.48 -13.64 0.23
N GLY A 111 9.55 -13.79 -0.54
CA GLY A 111 9.74 -14.93 -1.44
C GLY A 111 8.93 -14.87 -2.73
N ALA A 112 8.55 -13.68 -3.19
CA ALA A 112 7.84 -13.53 -4.46
C ALA A 112 8.63 -14.09 -5.64
N THR A 113 9.93 -13.84 -5.68
CA THR A 113 10.84 -14.37 -6.71
C THR A 113 10.94 -15.89 -6.64
N ALA A 114 10.99 -16.49 -5.43
CA ALA A 114 11.03 -17.92 -5.26
C ALA A 114 9.74 -18.60 -5.75
N LEU A 115 8.57 -18.00 -5.43
CA LEU A 115 7.28 -18.49 -5.93
C LEU A 115 7.22 -18.40 -7.45
N ALA A 116 7.69 -17.30 -8.04
CA ALA A 116 7.73 -17.09 -9.48
C ALA A 116 8.63 -18.10 -10.18
N ALA A 117 9.82 -18.38 -9.63
CA ALA A 117 10.76 -19.39 -10.18
C ALA A 117 10.13 -20.79 -10.23
N ASN A 118 9.26 -21.12 -9.26
CA ASN A 118 8.57 -22.40 -9.20
C ASN A 118 7.25 -22.45 -10.01
N SER A 119 6.86 -21.37 -10.67
CA SER A 119 5.62 -21.27 -11.44
C SER A 119 5.61 -22.11 -12.73
N ARG A 120 6.76 -22.57 -13.21
CA ARG A 120 6.93 -23.28 -14.49
C ARG A 120 6.45 -22.45 -15.68
N ALA A 121 6.54 -21.12 -15.59
CA ALA A 121 6.13 -20.22 -16.65
C ALA A 121 7.13 -20.23 -17.83
N ARG A 122 6.60 -20.02 -19.05
CA ARG A 122 7.43 -19.83 -20.26
C ARG A 122 8.27 -18.57 -20.17
N ALA A 123 7.73 -17.51 -19.56
CA ALA A 123 8.44 -16.28 -19.26
C ALA A 123 8.17 -15.84 -17.82
N VAL A 124 9.22 -15.39 -17.14
CA VAL A 124 9.15 -14.80 -15.80
C VAL A 124 9.76 -13.42 -15.87
N LEU A 125 8.95 -12.38 -15.64
CA LEU A 125 9.37 -10.99 -15.71
C LEU A 125 9.29 -10.35 -14.32
N GLY A 126 10.29 -9.57 -13.98
CA GLY A 126 10.36 -8.81 -12.74
C GLY A 126 11.50 -7.80 -12.81
N PHE A 127 11.72 -7.08 -11.72
CA PHE A 127 12.79 -6.09 -11.65
C PHE A 127 14.11 -6.74 -11.23
N SER A 128 15.18 -6.40 -11.95
CA SER A 128 16.53 -6.89 -11.65
C SER A 128 16.93 -6.63 -10.20
N GLU A 129 17.75 -7.49 -9.65
CA GLU A 129 18.38 -7.32 -8.34
C GLU A 129 19.22 -6.04 -8.24
N THR A 130 19.68 -5.48 -9.36
CA THR A 130 20.55 -4.30 -9.40
C THR A 130 19.82 -2.96 -9.40
N VAL A 131 18.47 -2.93 -9.32
CA VAL A 131 17.71 -1.67 -9.38
C VAL A 131 17.86 -0.78 -8.14
N THR A 132 18.20 -1.35 -6.99
CA THR A 132 18.58 -0.61 -5.77
C THR A 132 19.75 -1.29 -5.06
N PRO A 133 20.60 -0.53 -4.33
CA PRO A 133 21.74 -1.13 -3.61
C PRO A 133 21.31 -2.17 -2.57
N TRP A 134 20.20 -1.93 -1.84
CA TRP A 134 19.71 -2.88 -0.84
C TRP A 134 19.09 -4.13 -1.47
N LYS A 135 18.47 -4.02 -2.66
CA LYS A 135 18.05 -5.21 -3.41
C LYS A 135 19.25 -6.00 -3.90
N ALA A 136 20.26 -5.32 -4.43
CA ALA A 136 21.50 -5.96 -4.88
C ALA A 136 22.20 -6.75 -3.77
N SER A 137 22.20 -6.22 -2.53
CA SER A 137 22.85 -6.93 -1.41
C SER A 137 21.96 -8.05 -0.84
N GLY A 138 20.65 -7.83 -0.70
CA GLY A 138 19.75 -8.76 -0.02
C GLY A 138 19.09 -9.81 -0.94
N ASN A 139 19.03 -9.55 -2.26
CA ASN A 139 18.47 -10.45 -3.26
C ASN A 139 19.50 -10.86 -4.33
N ALA A 140 20.77 -10.91 -3.98
CA ALA A 140 21.85 -11.31 -4.89
C ALA A 140 21.56 -12.69 -5.50
N GLY A 141 21.64 -12.77 -6.84
CA GLY A 141 21.37 -14.00 -7.61
C GLY A 141 19.89 -14.19 -8.00
N PHE A 142 18.98 -13.29 -7.63
CA PHE A 142 17.56 -13.41 -7.96
C PHE A 142 17.27 -13.19 -9.45
N ASP A 143 18.12 -12.47 -10.18
CA ASP A 143 18.00 -12.32 -11.64
C ASP A 143 17.96 -13.68 -12.38
N ARG A 144 18.51 -14.74 -11.79
CA ARG A 144 18.47 -16.11 -12.37
C ARG A 144 17.06 -16.70 -12.44
N ALA A 145 16.13 -16.19 -11.65
CA ALA A 145 14.73 -16.60 -11.66
C ALA A 145 13.91 -15.93 -12.78
N TYR A 146 14.43 -14.84 -13.34
CA TYR A 146 13.75 -14.08 -14.39
C TYR A 146 14.31 -14.46 -15.78
N THR A 147 13.42 -14.72 -16.73
CA THR A 147 13.80 -14.84 -18.13
C THR A 147 14.23 -13.48 -18.70
N HIS A 148 13.60 -12.40 -18.22
CA HIS A 148 13.88 -11.03 -18.63
C HIS A 148 13.78 -10.10 -17.39
N PRO A 149 14.90 -9.82 -16.70
CA PRO A 149 14.93 -8.85 -15.61
C PRO A 149 14.88 -7.41 -16.13
N LEU A 150 13.92 -6.62 -15.68
CA LEU A 150 13.77 -5.21 -16.05
C LEU A 150 14.66 -4.29 -15.20
N ARG A 151 15.33 -3.34 -15.85
CA ARG A 151 16.16 -2.30 -15.22
C ARG A 151 15.67 -0.90 -15.61
N PRO A 152 14.57 -0.41 -15.03
CA PRO A 152 14.08 0.92 -15.34
C PRO A 152 14.95 1.99 -14.65
N PRO A 153 14.91 3.25 -15.12
CA PRO A 153 15.56 4.36 -14.44
C PRO A 153 15.10 4.48 -12.98
N PRO A 154 16.01 4.82 -12.04
CA PRO A 154 15.66 5.07 -10.64
C PRO A 154 14.82 6.35 -10.47
N GLY A 155 14.33 6.59 -9.23
CA GLY A 155 13.65 7.84 -8.86
C GLY A 155 12.21 7.96 -9.30
N ARG A 156 11.60 6.88 -9.80
CA ARG A 156 10.18 6.86 -10.16
C ARG A 156 9.32 6.36 -9.01
N HIS A 157 8.09 6.84 -8.98
CA HIS A 157 7.08 6.34 -8.07
C HIS A 157 6.74 4.86 -8.34
N GLU A 158 6.35 4.10 -7.30
CA GLU A 158 6.05 2.65 -7.43
C GLU A 158 4.93 2.36 -8.46
N VAL A 159 3.93 3.25 -8.59
CA VAL A 159 2.92 3.16 -9.67
C VAL A 159 3.59 3.18 -11.04
N GLU A 160 4.49 4.13 -11.27
CA GLU A 160 5.19 4.26 -12.55
C GLU A 160 6.12 3.08 -12.83
N GLN A 161 6.73 2.53 -11.77
CA GLN A 161 7.57 1.33 -11.87
C GLN A 161 6.74 0.11 -12.27
N THR A 162 5.62 -0.15 -11.60
CA THR A 162 4.75 -1.29 -11.96
C THR A 162 4.17 -1.16 -13.36
N LEU A 163 3.79 0.06 -13.79
CA LEU A 163 3.36 0.33 -15.15
C LEU A 163 4.50 0.18 -16.18
N ALA A 164 5.75 0.44 -15.80
CA ALA A 164 6.91 0.15 -16.66
C ALA A 164 7.08 -1.37 -16.88
N LEU A 165 6.84 -2.19 -15.85
CA LEU A 165 6.84 -3.65 -15.99
C LEU A 165 5.71 -4.13 -16.90
N LEU A 166 4.52 -3.51 -16.82
CA LEU A 166 3.42 -3.85 -17.72
C LEU A 166 3.79 -3.57 -19.19
N ARG A 167 4.37 -2.41 -19.48
CA ARG A 167 4.84 -2.07 -20.84
C ARG A 167 5.93 -3.05 -21.32
N PHE A 168 6.85 -3.39 -20.43
CA PHE A 168 7.91 -4.35 -20.73
C PHE A 168 7.36 -5.75 -21.07
N ALA A 169 6.25 -6.13 -20.44
CA ALA A 169 5.52 -7.35 -20.76
C ALA A 169 4.67 -7.24 -22.05
N GLY A 170 4.62 -6.09 -22.71
CA GLY A 170 3.82 -5.86 -23.91
C GLY A 170 2.40 -5.34 -23.64
N GLY A 171 2.08 -4.99 -22.41
CA GLY A 171 0.78 -4.42 -22.05
C GLY A 171 0.73 -2.89 -22.21
N VAL A 172 -0.49 -2.37 -22.28
CA VAL A 172 -0.76 -0.95 -22.44
C VAL A 172 -1.46 -0.42 -21.18
N PRO A 173 -0.80 0.44 -20.38
CA PRO A 173 -1.48 1.15 -19.31
C PRO A 173 -2.55 2.09 -19.87
N ASP A 174 -3.72 2.14 -19.23
CA ASP A 174 -4.80 3.08 -19.56
C ASP A 174 -4.78 4.30 -18.62
N ASP A 175 -4.92 4.08 -17.34
CA ASP A 175 -4.94 5.10 -16.28
C ASP A 175 -3.98 4.70 -15.15
N ALA A 176 -3.40 5.69 -14.48
CA ALA A 176 -2.50 5.49 -13.34
C ALA A 176 -3.22 5.64 -11.98
N GLY A 177 -4.52 5.93 -11.95
CA GLY A 177 -5.30 6.07 -10.72
C GLY A 177 -5.34 4.78 -9.90
N VAL A 178 -5.02 4.89 -8.61
CA VAL A 178 -5.13 3.78 -7.66
C VAL A 178 -6.56 3.62 -7.18
N GLU A 179 -6.93 2.39 -6.81
CA GLU A 179 -8.30 2.07 -6.39
C GLU A 179 -8.37 0.90 -5.43
N VAL A 180 -9.47 0.81 -4.69
CA VAL A 180 -9.89 -0.37 -3.91
C VAL A 180 -11.37 -0.64 -4.16
N HIS A 181 -11.74 -1.91 -4.20
CA HIS A 181 -13.10 -2.32 -4.54
C HIS A 181 -13.86 -2.70 -3.28
N LEU A 182 -14.76 -1.81 -2.86
CA LEU A 182 -15.60 -1.98 -1.67
C LEU A 182 -16.94 -2.57 -2.05
N THR A 183 -17.44 -3.51 -1.24
CA THR A 183 -18.76 -4.10 -1.40
C THR A 183 -19.86 -3.24 -0.76
N ALA A 184 -21.11 -3.60 -1.01
CA ALA A 184 -22.24 -2.97 -0.32
C ALA A 184 -22.21 -3.25 1.20
N GLU A 185 -21.74 -4.44 1.59
CA GLU A 185 -21.58 -4.86 2.98
C GLU A 185 -20.52 -4.02 3.69
N ASP A 186 -19.37 -3.75 3.05
CA ASP A 186 -18.32 -2.89 3.59
C ASP A 186 -18.86 -1.48 3.88
N ARG A 187 -19.64 -0.92 2.94
CA ARG A 187 -20.26 0.40 3.10
C ARG A 187 -21.36 0.44 4.17
N ALA A 188 -22.15 -0.64 4.28
CA ALA A 188 -23.15 -0.79 5.33
C ALA A 188 -22.50 -0.88 6.72
N GLU A 189 -21.41 -1.64 6.84
CA GLU A 189 -20.64 -1.73 8.08
C GLU A 189 -20.04 -0.37 8.47
N ALA A 190 -19.43 0.35 7.52
CA ALA A 190 -18.92 1.70 7.76
C ALA A 190 -20.01 2.66 8.24
N ALA A 191 -21.23 2.60 7.65
CA ALA A 191 -22.36 3.40 8.08
C ALA A 191 -22.78 3.07 9.52
N ARG A 192 -22.79 1.80 9.88
CA ARG A 192 -23.08 1.33 11.25
C ARG A 192 -22.02 1.82 12.25
N LEU A 193 -20.74 1.71 11.90
CA LEU A 193 -19.63 2.16 12.75
C LEU A 193 -19.64 3.67 13.00
N LEU A 194 -20.11 4.46 12.03
CA LEU A 194 -20.21 5.91 12.11
C LEU A 194 -21.61 6.41 12.50
N SER A 195 -22.53 5.54 12.92
CA SER A 195 -23.92 5.92 13.24
C SER A 195 -24.04 7.00 14.31
N GLY A 196 -23.14 7.03 15.31
CA GLY A 196 -23.07 8.08 16.33
C GLY A 196 -22.58 9.44 15.82
N ALA A 197 -22.20 9.56 14.55
CA ALA A 197 -21.77 10.78 13.89
C ALA A 197 -22.62 11.08 12.64
N ALA A 198 -23.83 10.52 12.56
CA ALA A 198 -24.71 10.69 11.40
C ALA A 198 -25.07 12.16 11.18
N GLY A 199 -24.84 12.66 9.96
CA GLY A 199 -25.08 14.06 9.60
C GLY A 199 -23.99 15.05 10.03
N GLU A 200 -22.98 14.60 10.76
CA GLU A 200 -21.84 15.42 11.16
C GLU A 200 -20.65 15.25 10.20
N ARG A 201 -19.81 16.27 10.11
CA ARG A 201 -18.52 16.16 9.42
C ARG A 201 -17.61 15.24 10.23
N VAL A 202 -17.01 14.25 9.57
CA VAL A 202 -16.05 13.31 10.19
C VAL A 202 -14.72 13.43 9.49
N ILE A 203 -13.61 13.39 10.22
CA ILE A 203 -12.26 13.14 9.71
C ILE A 203 -11.77 11.79 10.24
N ALA A 204 -11.02 11.07 9.43
CA ALA A 204 -10.37 9.82 9.85
C ALA A 204 -8.95 10.10 10.34
N VAL A 205 -8.49 9.31 11.32
CA VAL A 205 -7.11 9.33 11.81
C VAL A 205 -6.59 7.91 11.89
N ALA A 206 -5.42 7.65 11.29
CA ALA A 206 -4.70 6.37 11.37
C ALA A 206 -3.30 6.61 11.95
N PRO A 207 -3.13 6.48 13.28
CA PRO A 207 -1.91 6.91 13.98
C PRO A 207 -0.75 5.95 13.86
N GLY A 208 -0.97 4.71 13.42
CA GLY A 208 0.04 3.65 13.44
C GLY A 208 0.89 3.54 12.19
N ALA A 209 2.11 3.02 12.36
CA ALA A 209 3.02 2.63 11.30
C ALA A 209 3.71 1.29 11.63
N ALA A 210 4.41 0.70 10.64
CA ALA A 210 5.11 -0.57 10.81
C ALA A 210 6.32 -0.51 11.77
N ALA A 211 6.72 0.67 12.21
CA ALA A 211 7.81 0.88 13.16
C ALA A 211 7.64 2.21 13.89
N SER A 212 7.93 2.24 15.20
CA SER A 212 7.74 3.41 16.06
C SER A 212 8.49 4.66 15.56
N ARG A 213 9.66 4.50 14.94
CA ARG A 213 10.38 5.62 14.31
C ARG A 213 9.63 6.30 13.17
N ARG A 214 8.57 5.69 12.63
CA ARG A 214 7.71 6.21 11.57
C ARG A 214 6.40 6.78 12.11
N GLU A 215 6.19 6.74 13.42
CA GLU A 215 5.01 7.29 14.07
C GLU A 215 5.29 8.72 14.56
N TYR A 216 4.38 9.61 14.27
CA TYR A 216 4.43 10.95 14.85
C TYR A 216 4.04 10.85 16.33
N PRO A 217 4.73 11.55 17.26
CA PRO A 217 4.46 11.41 18.69
C PRO A 217 2.96 11.53 19.03
N PRO A 218 2.37 10.57 19.76
CA PRO A 218 0.93 10.47 19.93
C PRO A 218 0.29 11.69 20.61
N ASP A 219 1.00 12.33 21.55
CA ASP A 219 0.57 13.57 22.22
C ASP A 219 0.53 14.75 21.23
N ARG A 220 1.52 14.87 20.35
CA ARG A 220 1.55 15.88 19.28
C ARG A 220 0.50 15.62 18.22
N LEU A 221 0.29 14.36 17.87
CA LEU A 221 -0.79 13.97 16.94
C LEU A 221 -2.14 14.35 17.51
N ALA A 222 -2.39 14.09 18.79
CA ALA A 222 -3.63 14.47 19.46
C ALA A 222 -3.85 16.00 19.41
N ALA A 223 -2.79 16.79 19.61
CA ALA A 223 -2.86 18.26 19.49
C ALA A 223 -3.21 18.70 18.05
N VAL A 224 -2.54 18.13 17.02
CA VAL A 224 -2.85 18.41 15.61
C VAL A 224 -4.31 18.07 15.29
N VAL A 225 -4.76 16.87 15.68
CA VAL A 225 -6.13 16.39 15.43
C VAL A 225 -7.15 17.29 16.12
N ALA A 226 -6.87 17.74 17.36
CA ALA A 226 -7.75 18.66 18.09
C ALA A 226 -7.88 20.01 17.39
N MET A 227 -6.79 20.59 16.93
CA MET A 227 -6.79 21.84 16.16
C MET A 227 -7.59 21.71 14.85
N VAL A 228 -7.33 20.66 14.09
CA VAL A 228 -8.02 20.42 12.80
C VAL A 228 -9.51 20.15 13.01
N ALA A 229 -9.86 19.21 13.89
CA ALA A 229 -11.25 18.87 14.19
C ALA A 229 -12.02 20.05 14.81
N GLY A 230 -11.37 20.86 15.65
CA GLY A 230 -11.92 22.07 16.22
C GLY A 230 -12.29 23.10 15.15
N ALA A 231 -11.36 23.44 14.28
CA ALA A 231 -11.56 24.41 13.21
C ALA A 231 -12.61 23.97 12.17
N LEU A 232 -12.69 22.66 11.87
CA LEU A 232 -13.67 22.12 10.92
C LEU A 232 -15.03 21.82 11.53
N GLY A 233 -15.21 21.93 12.85
CA GLY A 233 -16.42 21.46 13.54
C GLY A 233 -16.62 19.93 13.40
N ALA A 234 -15.55 19.16 13.14
CA ALA A 234 -15.64 17.75 12.76
C ALA A 234 -15.56 16.81 13.97
N ARG A 235 -16.18 15.64 13.86
CA ARG A 235 -15.89 14.47 14.70
C ARG A 235 -14.69 13.72 14.15
N VAL A 236 -14.14 12.80 14.95
CA VAL A 236 -12.95 12.02 14.60
C VAL A 236 -13.26 10.53 14.68
N ALA A 237 -12.94 9.78 13.63
CA ALA A 237 -12.89 8.32 13.63
C ALA A 237 -11.43 7.87 13.67
N VAL A 238 -11.00 7.19 14.72
CA VAL A 238 -9.64 6.66 14.84
C VAL A 238 -9.63 5.21 14.38
N LEU A 239 -8.83 4.94 13.35
CA LEU A 239 -8.62 3.63 12.75
C LEU A 239 -7.26 3.07 13.18
N GLY A 240 -7.16 1.75 13.26
CA GLY A 240 -5.91 1.08 13.60
C GLY A 240 -6.17 -0.32 14.12
N THR A 241 -5.10 -0.96 14.56
CA THR A 241 -5.15 -2.25 15.27
C THR A 241 -5.11 -2.01 16.80
N GLU A 242 -5.03 -3.06 17.59
CA GLU A 242 -5.01 -2.96 19.06
C GLU A 242 -3.87 -2.08 19.62
N PRO A 243 -2.63 -2.15 19.08
CA PRO A 243 -1.53 -1.28 19.52
C PRO A 243 -1.82 0.22 19.46
N GLU A 244 -2.66 0.69 18.56
CA GLU A 244 -2.97 2.12 18.40
C GLU A 244 -3.99 2.67 19.39
N ARG A 245 -4.56 1.85 20.29
CA ARG A 245 -5.52 2.31 21.33
C ARG A 245 -4.97 3.40 22.23
N GLY A 246 -3.67 3.37 22.54
CA GLY A 246 -3.04 4.43 23.33
C GLY A 246 -3.14 5.79 22.66
N ALA A 247 -2.85 5.86 21.36
CA ALA A 247 -2.99 7.09 20.58
C ALA A 247 -4.47 7.53 20.48
N ALA A 248 -5.39 6.58 20.27
CA ALA A 248 -6.84 6.86 20.24
C ALA A 248 -7.33 7.46 21.55
N ALA A 249 -6.86 6.96 22.70
CA ALA A 249 -7.21 7.49 24.01
C ALA A 249 -6.72 8.93 24.21
N LEU A 250 -5.51 9.28 23.77
CA LEU A 250 -4.99 10.65 23.82
C LEU A 250 -5.81 11.61 22.95
N ILE A 251 -6.20 11.18 21.74
CA ILE A 251 -7.07 11.96 20.86
C ILE A 251 -8.46 12.16 21.51
N ALA A 252 -9.01 11.11 22.14
CA ALA A 252 -10.31 11.19 22.83
C ALA A 252 -10.27 12.12 24.04
N ALA A 253 -9.17 12.14 24.78
CA ALA A 253 -8.94 13.06 25.88
C ALA A 253 -8.88 14.54 25.43
N ALA A 254 -8.28 14.79 24.25
CA ALA A 254 -8.19 16.13 23.66
C ALA A 254 -9.53 16.60 23.04
N LEU A 255 -10.45 15.67 22.71
CA LEU A 255 -11.73 15.94 22.05
C LEU A 255 -12.90 15.19 22.73
N PRO A 256 -13.26 15.52 23.99
CA PRO A 256 -14.28 14.80 24.74
C PRO A 256 -15.61 14.72 23.98
N GLY A 257 -16.16 13.50 23.87
CA GLY A 257 -17.44 13.22 23.23
C GLY A 257 -17.45 13.32 21.69
N ARG A 258 -16.32 13.62 21.05
CA ARG A 258 -16.22 13.82 19.58
C ARG A 258 -15.44 12.72 18.86
N VAL A 259 -14.98 11.70 19.56
CA VAL A 259 -14.15 10.63 18.99
C VAL A 259 -14.90 9.30 18.96
N THR A 260 -14.84 8.63 17.82
CA THR A 260 -15.24 7.23 17.65
C THR A 260 -13.97 6.38 17.52
N ASP A 261 -13.65 5.62 18.55
CA ASP A 261 -12.52 4.70 18.53
C ASP A 261 -12.91 3.41 17.81
N LEU A 262 -12.26 3.16 16.67
CA LEU A 262 -12.42 1.98 15.83
C LEU A 262 -11.17 1.09 15.83
N THR A 263 -10.20 1.33 16.72
CA THR A 263 -8.98 0.51 16.81
C THR A 263 -9.30 -0.95 17.14
N GLY A 264 -8.76 -1.88 16.37
CA GLY A 264 -9.02 -3.31 16.47
C GLY A 264 -10.44 -3.76 16.06
N ARG A 265 -11.25 -2.88 15.45
CA ARG A 265 -12.66 -3.15 15.14
C ARG A 265 -12.96 -3.27 13.65
N THR A 266 -11.98 -3.05 12.79
CA THR A 266 -12.17 -3.08 11.33
C THR A 266 -11.09 -3.90 10.64
N GLY A 267 -11.47 -4.67 9.63
CA GLY A 267 -10.55 -5.15 8.58
C GLY A 267 -10.21 -4.02 7.60
N LEU A 268 -9.41 -4.32 6.58
CA LEU A 268 -8.92 -3.30 5.64
C LEU A 268 -10.03 -2.69 4.78
N ARG A 269 -10.96 -3.51 4.24
CA ARG A 269 -12.07 -2.99 3.43
C ARG A 269 -13.08 -2.16 4.24
N PRO A 270 -13.59 -2.62 5.39
CA PRO A 270 -14.41 -1.77 6.25
C PRO A 270 -13.70 -0.48 6.69
N ALA A 271 -12.38 -0.53 6.97
CA ALA A 271 -11.61 0.68 7.26
C ALA A 271 -11.58 1.64 6.05
N ALA A 272 -11.34 1.14 4.84
CA ALA A 272 -11.38 1.94 3.63
C ALA A 272 -12.79 2.53 3.39
N ALA A 273 -13.86 1.76 3.67
CA ALA A 273 -15.24 2.25 3.59
C ALA A 273 -15.57 3.32 4.64
N VAL A 274 -14.98 3.24 5.84
CA VAL A 274 -15.06 4.33 6.83
C VAL A 274 -14.36 5.57 6.30
N ILE A 275 -13.13 5.43 5.78
CA ILE A 275 -12.36 6.54 5.20
C ILE A 275 -13.14 7.20 4.04
N GLU A 276 -13.74 6.42 3.13
CA GLU A 276 -14.57 6.90 2.01
C GLU A 276 -15.66 7.89 2.46
N ARG A 277 -16.16 7.74 3.67
CA ARG A 277 -17.24 8.57 4.25
C ARG A 277 -16.74 9.79 5.03
N THR A 278 -15.44 10.06 5.01
CA THR A 278 -14.84 11.16 5.78
C THR A 278 -14.46 12.35 4.89
N ALA A 279 -14.32 13.52 5.50
CA ALA A 279 -13.86 14.73 4.83
C ALA A 279 -12.37 14.71 4.50
N GLY A 280 -11.61 13.79 5.12
CA GLY A 280 -10.19 13.59 4.90
C GLY A 280 -9.58 12.64 5.92
N LEU A 281 -8.37 12.20 5.63
CA LEU A 281 -7.59 11.27 6.45
C LEU A 281 -6.28 11.91 6.89
N ILE A 282 -5.99 11.83 8.20
CA ILE A 282 -4.66 12.10 8.78
C ILE A 282 -4.03 10.75 9.09
N ALA A 283 -2.88 10.45 8.53
CA ALA A 283 -2.24 9.15 8.70
C ALA A 283 -0.71 9.25 8.81
N MET A 284 -0.10 8.19 9.30
CA MET A 284 1.32 7.93 9.10
C MET A 284 1.55 7.42 7.67
N ASP A 285 2.81 7.38 7.24
CA ASP A 285 3.24 6.72 6.01
C ASP A 285 3.06 5.19 6.16
N SER A 286 1.84 4.73 5.91
CA SER A 286 1.37 3.36 6.16
C SER A 286 0.18 3.00 5.26
N GLY A 287 -0.29 1.74 5.33
CA GLY A 287 -1.38 1.23 4.51
C GLY A 287 -2.63 2.12 4.41
N PRO A 288 -3.19 2.61 5.52
CA PRO A 288 -4.36 3.49 5.52
C PRO A 288 -4.22 4.75 4.65
N ALA A 289 -3.03 5.34 4.56
CA ALA A 289 -2.79 6.51 3.71
C ALA A 289 -3.06 6.20 2.22
N HIS A 290 -2.65 5.02 1.77
CA HIS A 290 -2.90 4.54 0.40
C HIS A 290 -4.38 4.18 0.18
N LEU A 291 -5.05 3.61 1.21
CA LEU A 291 -6.50 3.38 1.15
C LEU A 291 -7.26 4.69 0.97
N GLY A 292 -6.88 5.75 1.71
CA GLY A 292 -7.47 7.08 1.57
C GLY A 292 -7.33 7.65 0.16
N ALA A 293 -6.14 7.51 -0.44
CA ALA A 293 -5.92 7.90 -1.84
C ALA A 293 -6.80 7.10 -2.81
N ALA A 294 -6.94 5.79 -2.58
CA ALA A 294 -7.69 4.88 -3.43
C ALA A 294 -9.21 5.09 -3.36
N VAL A 295 -9.74 5.58 -2.24
CA VAL A 295 -11.16 5.96 -2.10
C VAL A 295 -11.41 7.45 -2.39
N GLY A 296 -10.37 8.19 -2.81
CA GLY A 296 -10.50 9.55 -3.35
C GLY A 296 -10.63 10.67 -2.31
N VAL A 297 -10.40 10.42 -1.02
CA VAL A 297 -10.43 11.48 0.00
C VAL A 297 -9.10 12.23 0.08
N PRO A 298 -9.08 13.49 0.58
CA PRO A 298 -7.83 14.18 0.90
C PRO A 298 -7.05 13.43 1.97
N VAL A 299 -5.73 13.27 1.77
CA VAL A 299 -4.86 12.52 2.68
C VAL A 299 -3.69 13.37 3.12
N ALA A 300 -3.55 13.59 4.42
CA ALA A 300 -2.36 14.18 5.04
C ALA A 300 -1.52 13.07 5.67
N VAL A 301 -0.28 12.92 5.24
CA VAL A 301 0.63 11.85 5.66
C VAL A 301 1.82 12.43 6.41
N PHE A 302 2.05 11.95 7.62
CA PHE A 302 3.30 12.19 8.33
C PHE A 302 4.37 11.20 7.86
N SER A 303 5.46 11.70 7.32
CA SER A 303 6.61 10.91 6.87
C SER A 303 7.85 11.20 7.73
N CYS A 304 8.58 10.15 8.08
CA CYS A 304 9.87 10.28 8.78
C CYS A 304 11.02 10.67 7.82
N HIS A 305 10.80 10.63 6.50
CA HIS A 305 11.82 10.94 5.51
C HIS A 305 11.97 12.46 5.36
N PRO A 306 13.13 13.06 5.67
CA PRO A 306 13.29 14.52 5.69
C PRO A 306 13.24 15.14 4.29
N GLU A 307 12.95 16.43 4.23
CA GLU A 307 13.12 17.23 3.03
C GLU A 307 14.61 17.17 2.59
N GLY A 308 14.86 16.99 1.28
CA GLY A 308 16.22 16.81 0.76
C GLY A 308 16.87 15.46 1.04
N GLY A 309 16.16 14.51 1.66
CA GLY A 309 16.63 13.12 1.81
C GLY A 309 16.75 12.39 0.47
N ASN A 310 17.42 11.22 0.46
CA ASN A 310 17.62 10.42 -0.75
C ASN A 310 16.28 9.99 -1.39
N PRO A 311 15.93 10.47 -2.60
CA PRO A 311 14.65 10.18 -3.23
C PRO A 311 14.49 8.71 -3.65
N ASN A 312 15.57 7.94 -3.68
CA ASN A 312 15.55 6.51 -3.98
C ASN A 312 15.40 5.63 -2.73
N HIS A 313 15.39 6.22 -1.53
CA HIS A 313 15.26 5.47 -0.29
C HIS A 313 13.93 4.70 -0.24
N TYR A 314 13.89 3.55 0.44
CA TYR A 314 12.71 2.69 0.57
C TYR A 314 11.59 3.27 1.48
N HIS A 315 11.77 4.48 2.01
CA HIS A 315 10.75 5.28 2.69
C HIS A 315 10.60 6.68 2.06
N ALA A 316 11.19 6.91 0.88
CA ALA A 316 11.10 8.21 0.24
C ALA A 316 9.68 8.46 -0.29
N PRO A 317 9.05 9.59 0.05
CA PRO A 317 7.75 9.95 -0.50
C PRO A 317 7.75 10.08 -2.03
N GLU A 318 8.87 10.38 -2.64
CA GLU A 318 9.07 10.41 -4.09
C GLU A 318 8.72 9.06 -4.72
N ARG A 319 8.90 7.96 -3.97
CA ARG A 319 8.58 6.60 -4.41
C ARG A 319 7.26 6.08 -3.87
N PHE A 320 6.88 6.44 -2.63
CA PHE A 320 5.83 5.75 -1.89
C PHE A 320 4.72 6.65 -1.33
N ARG A 321 4.70 7.97 -1.63
CA ARG A 321 3.58 8.79 -1.17
C ARG A 321 2.25 8.22 -1.71
N PRO A 322 1.11 8.46 -1.05
CA PRO A 322 -0.18 8.13 -1.62
C PRO A 322 -0.33 8.75 -3.02
N TRP A 323 -0.71 7.93 -3.98
CA TRP A 323 -0.81 8.34 -5.39
C TRP A 323 -2.13 9.06 -5.65
N SER A 324 -2.17 10.32 -5.26
CA SER A 324 -3.34 11.18 -5.40
C SER A 324 -2.90 12.64 -5.52
N PRO A 325 -3.56 13.47 -6.33
CA PRO A 325 -3.34 14.92 -6.35
C PRO A 325 -3.80 15.59 -5.06
N ARG A 326 -4.63 14.91 -4.24
CA ARG A 326 -5.12 15.36 -2.95
C ARG A 326 -4.32 14.78 -1.78
N ALA A 327 -3.05 14.41 -2.00
CA ALA A 327 -2.15 13.95 -0.96
C ALA A 327 -1.15 15.03 -0.56
N LEU A 328 -1.08 15.31 0.75
CA LEU A 328 -0.09 16.18 1.37
C LEU A 328 0.89 15.31 2.17
N VAL A 329 2.19 15.47 1.98
CA VAL A 329 3.20 14.79 2.78
C VAL A 329 3.88 15.80 3.71
N LEU A 330 3.68 15.62 5.00
CA LEU A 330 4.29 16.39 6.09
C LEU A 330 5.64 15.77 6.42
N ARG A 331 6.71 16.51 6.23
CA ARG A 331 8.10 16.03 6.37
C ARG A 331 8.87 16.86 7.38
N PRO A 332 9.85 16.26 8.08
CA PRO A 332 10.89 17.04 8.79
C PRO A 332 11.63 17.94 7.80
N ALA A 333 11.94 19.18 8.21
CA ALA A 333 12.68 20.11 7.37
C ALA A 333 14.12 19.64 7.07
N GLY A 334 14.66 18.74 7.89
CA GLY A 334 15.99 18.13 7.71
C GLY A 334 16.16 16.90 8.58
N ALA A 335 17.21 16.14 8.31
CA ALA A 335 17.61 15.03 9.16
C ALA A 335 18.16 15.54 10.49
N SER A 336 17.68 15.00 11.61
CA SER A 336 18.24 15.27 12.94
C SER A 336 19.33 14.26 13.27
N PRO A 337 20.51 14.67 13.81
CA PRO A 337 21.52 13.71 14.25
C PRO A 337 20.96 12.71 15.29
N PRO A 338 21.32 11.43 15.26
CA PRO A 338 22.34 10.80 14.41
C PRO A 338 21.82 10.26 13.06
N CYS A 339 20.68 10.72 12.57
CA CYS A 339 20.09 10.21 11.32
C CYS A 339 20.96 10.60 10.11
N PRO A 340 21.51 9.65 9.32
CA PRO A 340 22.33 9.94 8.15
C PRO A 340 21.52 10.33 6.91
N ALA A 341 20.19 10.55 7.02
CA ALA A 341 19.25 10.80 5.91
C ALA A 341 19.13 9.66 4.88
N GLU A 342 20.03 8.69 4.88
CA GLU A 342 20.05 7.56 3.95
C GLU A 342 19.45 6.27 4.53
N SER A 343 19.60 6.08 5.86
CA SER A 343 18.96 4.96 6.56
C SER A 343 18.69 5.35 8.01
N CYS A 344 17.43 5.37 8.43
CA CYS A 344 17.08 5.64 9.82
C CYS A 344 17.27 4.38 10.66
N THR A 345 18.18 4.43 11.63
CA THR A 345 18.44 3.36 12.62
C THR A 345 17.80 3.63 13.98
N ALA A 346 17.06 4.73 14.13
CA ALA A 346 16.40 5.07 15.38
C ALA A 346 15.36 4.00 15.76
N ALA A 347 15.27 3.67 17.04
CA ALA A 347 14.27 2.75 17.57
C ALA A 347 12.89 3.42 17.66
N GLU A 348 12.86 4.73 17.96
CA GLU A 348 11.66 5.52 18.22
C GLU A 348 11.53 6.71 17.28
N ALA A 349 10.44 7.46 17.38
CA ALA A 349 10.20 8.70 16.67
C ALA A 349 11.37 9.68 16.85
N HIS A 350 11.98 10.08 15.74
CA HIS A 350 13.19 10.91 15.75
C HIS A 350 12.98 12.14 14.84
N CYS A 351 13.36 12.08 13.57
CA CYS A 351 13.19 13.21 12.66
C CYS A 351 11.70 13.61 12.52
N ILE A 352 10.80 12.66 12.45
CA ILE A 352 9.35 12.90 12.35
C ILE A 352 8.84 13.74 13.54
N ALA A 353 9.41 13.57 14.73
CA ALA A 353 9.05 14.34 15.92
C ALA A 353 9.39 15.84 15.81
N SER A 354 10.27 16.24 14.87
CA SER A 354 10.59 17.65 14.65
C SER A 354 9.54 18.43 13.85
N ILE A 355 8.55 17.77 13.29
CA ILE A 355 7.45 18.44 12.55
C ILE A 355 6.63 19.27 13.56
N PRO A 356 6.51 20.62 13.39
CA PRO A 356 5.75 21.44 14.33
C PRO A 356 4.25 21.17 14.23
N PRO A 357 3.53 20.92 15.34
CA PRO A 357 2.08 20.65 15.33
C PRO A 357 1.26 21.74 14.65
N ASP A 358 1.52 23.02 14.94
CA ASP A 358 0.78 24.16 14.37
C ASP A 358 0.93 24.23 12.84
N ARG A 359 2.16 24.04 12.34
CA ARG A 359 2.44 23.97 10.90
C ARG A 359 1.68 22.81 10.26
N ALA A 360 1.73 21.64 10.86
CA ALA A 360 1.01 20.46 10.37
C ALA A 360 -0.51 20.71 10.33
N ALA A 361 -1.09 21.21 11.40
CA ALA A 361 -2.51 21.52 11.47
C ALA A 361 -2.94 22.55 10.41
N SER A 362 -2.18 23.63 10.23
CA SER A 362 -2.47 24.65 9.21
C SER A 362 -2.49 24.07 7.79
N GLN A 363 -1.50 23.26 7.43
CA GLN A 363 -1.41 22.64 6.11
C GLN A 363 -2.53 21.60 5.88
N ILE A 364 -2.89 20.84 6.92
CA ILE A 364 -4.01 19.89 6.86
C ILE A 364 -5.35 20.63 6.67
N LEU A 365 -5.56 21.72 7.39
CA LEU A 365 -6.76 22.55 7.23
C LEU A 365 -6.88 23.09 5.82
N GLU A 366 -5.81 23.61 5.25
CA GLU A 366 -5.79 24.06 3.86
C GLU A 366 -6.18 22.93 2.89
N LEU A 367 -5.63 21.71 3.08
CA LEU A 367 -5.96 20.55 2.26
C LEU A 367 -7.45 20.15 2.38
N PHE A 368 -8.00 20.11 3.62
CA PHE A 368 -9.37 19.62 3.87
C PHE A 368 -10.46 20.69 3.59
N SER A 369 -10.06 21.92 3.30
CA SER A 369 -10.97 23.03 2.94
C SER A 369 -11.15 23.19 1.43
N ARG A 370 -10.33 22.52 0.63
CA ARG A 370 -10.42 22.45 -0.85
C ARG A 370 -11.43 21.39 -1.27
#